data_01a78ae50687642ff3344ae72bd928e8
#
_entry.id   01a78ae50687642ff3344ae72bd928e8
#
_cell.length_a   1.000
_cell.length_b   1.000
_cell.length_c   1.000
_cell.angle_alpha   90.00
_cell.angle_beta   90.00
_cell.angle_gamma   90.00
#
_symmetry.space_group_name_H-M   'P 1'
#
loop_
_entity.id
_entity.type
_entity.pdbx_description
1 polymer ?
#
loop_
_entity_poly.entity_id
_entity_poly.type
_entity_poly.pdbx_seq_one_letter_code
_entity_poly.pdbx_strand_id
1 'polypeptide(L)'
;MISINISPLMAQIVSTSFFNVRNFGAVGDGKHLDHVAINKAITKCAERGGGTVIVPSGNYLCGSIRLKSNINLYLDAGAVILGAQPEMNAYDPPEEFPDTAYQDGGHTYFHNSLIWGENLKNISITGRGMINGGGLTSKDKEHLGDPTGGSIGTGDKAIALKLCTNVLIRDISIFHGGHFAILATGCDLITMDNLTIDTNRDGIDIDCCTNAVISNSRVNCPNDDAICPKSSYALNRKQITENLLITNCIVSGFKEGTLLNGTRIPAKAGWSNGRIKFGTESNGGFRNCVVSNCVFKNSNGLALEQVDGGIMDNIIISNVIMTDVSHYPIYITLGKRNRGPKNTTGMGIVKNILISNIRVDNADSLSGIQITGVPGYYVENIQLRDVYINYKGGGNKNDAKRIFPELDGRYPEPFLLGVNPAYGLFVRHVKNLELTNIRFQTLKPDLRPAIICEDVDGLELNYVKVSKASGMDSYVMKNVKNLNIKNSNLQNY
;
A
#
# COMPACT_ATOMS: atom_id res chain seq x y z
N MET A 1 -54.96 -8.12 48.21
CA MET A 1 -53.57 -8.53 47.98
C MET A 1 -53.44 -8.98 46.54
N ILE A 2 -52.81 -8.18 45.74
CA ILE A 2 -52.51 -8.51 44.33
C ILE A 2 -51.11 -9.10 44.31
N SER A 3 -51.00 -10.40 44.03
CA SER A 3 -49.71 -11.06 43.86
C SER A 3 -49.19 -10.78 42.44
N ILE A 4 -48.13 -10.00 42.35
CA ILE A 4 -47.39 -9.74 41.13
C ILE A 4 -46.45 -10.97 40.91
N ASN A 5 -46.78 -11.79 39.92
CA ASN A 5 -45.91 -12.84 39.43
C ASN A 5 -44.77 -12.18 38.59
N ILE A 6 -43.61 -12.03 39.14
CA ILE A 6 -42.39 -11.65 38.41
C ILE A 6 -41.80 -12.96 37.84
N SER A 7 -42.04 -13.19 36.54
CA SER A 7 -41.29 -14.20 35.80
C SER A 7 -39.79 -13.79 35.76
N PRO A 8 -38.88 -14.66 36.15
CA PRO A 8 -37.47 -14.39 35.99
C PRO A 8 -37.14 -14.39 34.48
N LEU A 9 -36.89 -13.21 33.94
CA LEU A 9 -36.26 -13.10 32.64
C LEU A 9 -34.84 -13.71 32.77
N MET A 10 -34.70 -14.95 32.34
CA MET A 10 -33.40 -15.60 32.26
C MET A 10 -32.56 -14.78 31.27
N ALA A 11 -31.69 -13.93 31.82
CA ALA A 11 -30.62 -13.32 31.05
C ALA A 11 -29.81 -14.51 30.46
N GLN A 12 -29.95 -14.72 29.18
CA GLN A 12 -29.11 -15.64 28.44
C GLN A 12 -27.71 -15.03 28.49
N ILE A 13 -26.92 -15.45 29.47
CA ILE A 13 -25.47 -15.18 29.49
C ILE A 13 -24.95 -15.79 28.20
N VAL A 14 -24.69 -14.98 27.19
CA VAL A 14 -23.93 -15.41 26.03
C VAL A 14 -22.57 -15.82 26.56
N SER A 15 -22.40 -17.07 26.83
CA SER A 15 -21.13 -17.67 27.18
C SER A 15 -20.20 -17.40 26.01
N THR A 16 -19.29 -16.43 26.16
CA THR A 16 -18.20 -16.24 25.21
C THR A 16 -17.40 -17.52 25.16
N SER A 17 -17.53 -18.27 24.07
CA SER A 17 -16.87 -19.55 23.92
C SER A 17 -15.39 -19.32 23.62
N PHE A 18 -14.52 -19.62 24.60
CA PHE A 18 -13.07 -19.54 24.44
C PHE A 18 -12.51 -20.92 24.12
N PHE A 19 -11.72 -21.02 23.04
CA PHE A 19 -11.09 -22.25 22.58
C PHE A 19 -9.58 -22.08 22.62
N ASN A 20 -8.94 -22.56 23.71
CA ASN A 20 -7.49 -22.53 23.83
C ASN A 20 -6.87 -23.61 22.95
N VAL A 21 -5.98 -23.26 22.03
CA VAL A 21 -5.35 -24.18 21.07
C VAL A 21 -4.58 -25.33 21.77
N ARG A 22 -4.07 -25.11 22.96
CA ARG A 22 -3.38 -26.17 23.75
C ARG A 22 -4.30 -27.32 24.12
N ASN A 23 -5.60 -27.05 24.32
CA ASN A 23 -6.61 -28.09 24.58
C ASN A 23 -6.89 -28.98 23.36
N PHE A 24 -6.38 -28.58 22.18
CA PHE A 24 -6.50 -29.30 20.92
C PHE A 24 -5.19 -29.92 20.46
N GLY A 25 -4.14 -29.85 21.31
CA GLY A 25 -2.86 -30.47 21.08
C GLY A 25 -1.74 -29.56 20.59
N ALA A 26 -1.94 -28.22 20.54
CA ALA A 26 -0.86 -27.31 20.23
C ALA A 26 0.20 -27.26 21.34
N VAL A 27 1.47 -27.34 20.97
CA VAL A 27 2.62 -27.38 21.89
C VAL A 27 3.20 -26.00 22.13
N GLY A 28 3.41 -25.22 21.07
CA GLY A 28 3.95 -23.86 21.14
C GLY A 28 5.43 -23.80 21.53
N ASP A 29 6.24 -24.79 21.12
CA ASP A 29 7.68 -24.91 21.41
C ASP A 29 8.59 -24.46 20.25
N GLY A 30 8.01 -24.06 19.11
CA GLY A 30 8.72 -23.66 17.90
C GLY A 30 9.29 -24.81 17.08
N LYS A 31 8.94 -26.05 17.38
CA LYS A 31 9.48 -27.26 16.74
C LYS A 31 8.38 -28.16 16.18
N HIS A 32 7.32 -28.37 16.93
CA HIS A 32 6.17 -29.17 16.49
C HIS A 32 5.26 -28.34 15.57
N LEU A 33 4.70 -28.96 14.53
CA LEU A 33 3.74 -28.33 13.64
C LEU A 33 2.37 -28.19 14.33
N ASP A 34 2.05 -27.00 14.78
CA ASP A 34 0.86 -26.68 15.58
C ASP A 34 -0.37 -26.29 14.74
N HIS A 35 -0.25 -26.01 13.45
CA HIS A 35 -1.37 -25.57 12.61
C HIS A 35 -2.54 -26.59 12.58
N VAL A 36 -2.26 -27.89 12.72
CA VAL A 36 -3.30 -28.93 12.78
C VAL A 36 -4.17 -28.74 14.03
N ALA A 37 -3.54 -28.51 15.20
CA ALA A 37 -4.24 -28.27 16.45
C ALA A 37 -5.01 -26.95 16.44
N ILE A 38 -4.41 -25.89 15.90
CA ILE A 38 -5.05 -24.58 15.74
C ILE A 38 -6.28 -24.69 14.82
N ASN A 39 -6.17 -25.38 13.69
CA ASN A 39 -7.29 -25.62 12.77
C ASN A 39 -8.41 -26.46 13.40
N LYS A 40 -8.08 -27.43 14.26
CA LYS A 40 -9.10 -28.17 15.05
C LYS A 40 -9.84 -27.24 16.02
N ALA A 41 -9.13 -26.34 16.72
CA ALA A 41 -9.74 -25.36 17.61
C ALA A 41 -10.68 -24.41 16.85
N ILE A 42 -10.24 -23.86 15.70
CA ILE A 42 -11.04 -23.01 14.82
C ILE A 42 -12.30 -23.75 14.34
N THR A 43 -12.15 -24.99 13.88
CA THR A 43 -13.28 -25.80 13.41
C THR A 43 -14.29 -26.03 14.52
N LYS A 44 -13.81 -26.40 15.72
CA LYS A 44 -14.69 -26.64 16.88
C LYS A 44 -15.42 -25.39 17.37
N CYS A 45 -14.75 -24.25 17.31
CA CYS A 45 -15.33 -22.95 17.60
C CYS A 45 -16.43 -22.61 16.59
N ALA A 46 -16.18 -22.78 15.30
CA ALA A 46 -17.15 -22.52 14.23
C ALA A 46 -18.40 -23.42 14.31
N GLU A 47 -18.23 -24.73 14.64
CA GLU A 47 -19.33 -25.66 14.87
C GLU A 47 -20.28 -25.23 15.99
N ARG A 48 -19.80 -24.42 16.93
CA ARG A 48 -20.61 -23.83 18.02
C ARG A 48 -21.17 -22.46 17.71
N GLY A 49 -21.08 -22.02 16.44
CA GLY A 49 -21.60 -20.73 15.97
C GLY A 49 -20.59 -19.60 16.00
N GLY A 50 -19.36 -19.84 16.44
CA GLY A 50 -18.28 -18.85 16.51
C GLY A 50 -17.77 -18.58 17.91
N GLY A 51 -16.82 -17.63 18.03
CA GLY A 51 -16.20 -17.26 19.30
C GLY A 51 -14.73 -16.91 19.16
N THR A 52 -13.98 -17.02 20.25
CA THR A 52 -12.55 -16.68 20.28
C THR A 52 -11.69 -17.93 20.38
N VAL A 53 -10.79 -18.12 19.44
CA VAL A 53 -9.71 -19.10 19.48
C VAL A 53 -8.47 -18.41 20.03
N ILE A 54 -8.03 -18.86 21.22
CA ILE A 54 -6.91 -18.25 21.95
C ILE A 54 -5.64 -19.03 21.67
N VAL A 55 -4.62 -18.31 21.19
CA VAL A 55 -3.23 -18.78 21.08
C VAL A 55 -2.44 -18.16 22.24
N PRO A 56 -2.18 -18.90 23.33
CA PRO A 56 -1.43 -18.41 24.49
C PRO A 56 0.04 -18.13 24.16
N SER A 57 0.77 -17.51 25.08
CA SER A 57 2.22 -17.31 24.95
C SER A 57 2.94 -18.60 24.58
N GLY A 58 3.85 -18.55 23.60
CA GLY A 58 4.61 -19.66 23.02
C GLY A 58 4.95 -19.44 21.56
N ASN A 59 5.80 -20.29 20.98
CA ASN A 59 6.21 -20.26 19.57
C ASN A 59 5.51 -21.40 18.82
N TYR A 60 4.52 -21.09 18.00
CA TYR A 60 3.69 -22.06 17.28
C TYR A 60 4.16 -22.17 15.83
N LEU A 61 4.92 -23.23 15.50
CA LEU A 61 5.37 -23.49 14.14
C LEU A 61 4.20 -23.97 13.28
N CYS A 62 3.89 -23.27 12.22
CA CYS A 62 2.65 -23.43 11.47
C CYS A 62 2.87 -23.45 9.96
N GLY A 63 2.22 -24.36 9.28
CA GLY A 63 1.77 -24.21 7.90
C GLY A 63 0.46 -23.42 7.85
N SER A 64 -0.43 -23.75 6.92
CA SER A 64 -1.66 -22.98 6.72
C SER A 64 -2.65 -23.10 7.88
N ILE A 65 -3.02 -21.95 8.45
CA ILE A 65 -4.12 -21.75 9.37
C ILE A 65 -5.33 -21.26 8.58
N ARG A 66 -6.42 -22.01 8.60
CA ARG A 66 -7.64 -21.75 7.82
C ARG A 66 -8.69 -21.08 8.68
N LEU A 67 -8.99 -19.83 8.42
CA LEU A 67 -10.03 -19.10 9.15
C LEU A 67 -11.44 -19.63 8.81
N LYS A 68 -12.40 -19.33 9.67
CA LYS A 68 -13.83 -19.59 9.45
C LYS A 68 -14.65 -18.37 9.87
N SER A 69 -15.88 -18.28 9.38
CA SER A 69 -16.79 -17.18 9.76
C SER A 69 -17.09 -17.15 11.25
N ASN A 70 -17.31 -15.97 11.79
CA ASN A 70 -17.62 -15.68 13.21
C ASN A 70 -16.49 -16.06 14.18
N ILE A 71 -15.22 -16.02 13.73
CA ILE A 71 -14.06 -16.37 14.55
C ILE A 71 -13.21 -15.13 14.84
N ASN A 72 -12.82 -14.99 16.10
CA ASN A 72 -11.68 -14.17 16.48
C ASN A 72 -10.48 -15.09 16.78
N LEU A 73 -9.42 -15.03 15.99
CA LEU A 73 -8.12 -15.61 16.30
C LEU A 73 -7.37 -14.62 17.19
N TYR A 74 -7.29 -14.91 18.48
CA TYR A 74 -6.66 -14.04 19.46
C TYR A 74 -5.25 -14.52 19.79
N LEU A 75 -4.25 -13.71 19.48
CA LEU A 75 -2.85 -13.95 19.80
C LEU A 75 -2.50 -13.26 21.12
N ASP A 76 -2.31 -14.01 22.18
CA ASP A 76 -1.97 -13.46 23.49
C ASP A 76 -0.57 -12.80 23.48
N ALA A 77 -0.29 -11.97 24.47
CA ALA A 77 1.03 -11.38 24.62
C ALA A 77 2.10 -12.49 24.75
N GLY A 78 3.13 -12.43 23.91
CA GLY A 78 4.16 -13.46 23.83
C GLY A 78 3.80 -14.68 22.98
N ALA A 79 2.62 -14.72 22.34
CA ALA A 79 2.31 -15.71 21.31
C ALA A 79 3.01 -15.33 20.00
N VAL A 80 3.65 -16.30 19.36
CA VAL A 80 4.26 -16.15 18.03
C VAL A 80 3.76 -17.28 17.13
N ILE A 81 3.04 -16.91 16.05
CA ILE A 81 2.79 -17.81 14.93
C ILE A 81 4.02 -17.76 14.04
N LEU A 82 4.75 -18.86 13.94
CA LEU A 82 5.99 -18.97 13.17
C LEU A 82 5.73 -19.75 11.88
N GLY A 83 6.02 -19.16 10.73
CA GLY A 83 5.88 -19.82 9.41
C GLY A 83 6.84 -21.00 9.27
N ALA A 84 6.32 -22.15 8.85
CA ALA A 84 7.09 -23.35 8.56
C ALA A 84 8.03 -23.13 7.38
N GLN A 85 9.21 -23.77 7.41
CA GLN A 85 10.16 -23.71 6.29
C GLN A 85 9.61 -24.46 5.06
N PRO A 86 9.96 -24.05 3.83
CA PRO A 86 9.47 -24.66 2.60
C PRO A 86 9.64 -26.19 2.54
N GLU A 87 10.73 -26.72 3.07
CA GLU A 87 11.06 -28.14 3.08
C GLU A 87 10.09 -28.99 3.91
N MET A 88 9.31 -28.35 4.77
CA MET A 88 8.32 -29.03 5.63
C MET A 88 7.01 -29.33 4.88
N ASN A 89 6.79 -28.76 3.70
CA ASN A 89 5.58 -28.93 2.88
C ASN A 89 4.28 -28.78 3.66
N ALA A 90 4.23 -27.75 4.54
CA ALA A 90 3.18 -27.62 5.54
C ALA A 90 2.03 -26.68 5.10
N TYR A 91 2.17 -26.01 3.98
CA TYR A 91 1.17 -25.07 3.48
C TYR A 91 0.18 -25.72 2.52
N ASP A 92 -1.01 -25.18 2.47
CA ASP A 92 -2.03 -25.58 1.51
C ASP A 92 -1.56 -25.30 0.06
N PRO A 93 -1.97 -26.10 -0.90
CA PRO A 93 -1.70 -25.80 -2.30
C PRO A 93 -2.43 -24.51 -2.74
N PRO A 94 -1.87 -23.74 -3.68
CA PRO A 94 -2.59 -22.65 -4.30
C PRO A 94 -3.86 -23.18 -4.98
N GLU A 95 -4.91 -22.40 -4.98
CA GLU A 95 -6.15 -22.70 -5.72
C GLU A 95 -5.95 -22.52 -7.22
N GLU A 96 -6.82 -23.15 -8.02
CA GLU A 96 -6.81 -22.95 -9.46
C GLU A 96 -7.24 -21.53 -9.82
N PHE A 97 -6.54 -20.90 -10.76
CA PHE A 97 -6.90 -19.60 -11.33
C PHE A 97 -7.12 -19.74 -12.83
N PRO A 98 -8.29 -19.32 -13.36
CA PRO A 98 -8.68 -19.62 -14.73
C PRO A 98 -7.88 -18.87 -15.80
N ASP A 99 -7.32 -17.72 -15.51
CA ASP A 99 -6.53 -16.90 -16.45
C ASP A 99 -5.12 -16.66 -15.94
N THR A 100 -4.21 -17.57 -16.27
CA THR A 100 -2.80 -17.54 -15.88
C THR A 100 -1.97 -16.47 -16.60
N ALA A 101 -2.52 -15.85 -17.66
CA ALA A 101 -1.79 -14.82 -18.42
C ALA A 101 -1.82 -13.44 -17.79
N TYR A 102 -2.51 -13.29 -16.67
CA TYR A 102 -2.89 -11.97 -16.20
C TYR A 102 -1.78 -11.24 -15.48
N GLN A 103 -1.14 -11.78 -14.43
CA GLN A 103 -0.23 -11.00 -13.58
C GLN A 103 0.71 -11.85 -12.75
N ASP A 104 1.38 -11.27 -11.75
CA ASP A 104 2.15 -12.07 -10.83
C ASP A 104 1.25 -12.97 -9.98
N GLY A 105 1.70 -14.20 -9.75
CA GLY A 105 0.94 -15.21 -9.01
C GLY A 105 0.67 -14.82 -7.57
N GLY A 106 1.45 -13.90 -7.00
CA GLY A 106 1.26 -13.41 -5.65
C GLY A 106 -0.12 -12.79 -5.39
N HIS A 107 -0.72 -12.12 -6.39
CA HIS A 107 -2.04 -11.51 -6.27
C HIS A 107 -3.21 -12.46 -6.49
N THR A 108 -2.99 -13.60 -7.12
CA THR A 108 -4.07 -14.50 -7.57
C THR A 108 -4.30 -15.69 -6.68
N TYR A 109 -3.33 -16.07 -5.88
CA TYR A 109 -3.39 -17.24 -5.00
C TYR A 109 -3.41 -16.84 -3.53
N PHE A 110 -4.25 -17.51 -2.73
CA PHE A 110 -4.52 -17.15 -1.35
C PHE A 110 -4.31 -18.30 -0.37
N HIS A 111 -4.58 -19.54 -0.78
CA HIS A 111 -4.54 -20.70 0.12
C HIS A 111 -3.12 -21.06 0.55
N ASN A 112 -2.13 -20.83 -0.30
CA ASN A 112 -0.71 -21.01 0.00
C ASN A 112 -0.15 -19.90 0.93
N SER A 113 -0.82 -19.65 2.03
CA SER A 113 -0.49 -18.59 3.00
C SER A 113 -0.48 -19.12 4.42
N LEU A 114 0.21 -18.41 5.33
CA LEU A 114 0.30 -18.82 6.72
C LEU A 114 -1.06 -18.71 7.45
N ILE A 115 -1.81 -17.65 7.19
CA ILE A 115 -3.18 -17.50 7.65
C ILE A 115 -4.03 -17.08 6.46
N TRP A 116 -5.09 -17.84 6.14
CA TRP A 116 -5.94 -17.46 5.04
C TRP A 116 -7.44 -17.67 5.31
N GLY A 117 -8.26 -16.94 4.57
CA GLY A 117 -9.71 -17.04 4.59
C GLY A 117 -10.36 -16.59 3.29
N GLU A 118 -11.34 -17.33 2.81
CA GLU A 118 -12.08 -17.02 1.59
C GLU A 118 -13.58 -17.11 1.84
N ASN A 119 -14.37 -16.12 1.30
CA ASN A 119 -15.82 -16.04 1.43
C ASN A 119 -16.34 -16.05 2.88
N LEU A 120 -15.60 -15.45 3.82
CA LEU A 120 -15.92 -15.48 5.25
C LEU A 120 -16.60 -14.18 5.71
N LYS A 121 -17.33 -14.28 6.83
CA LYS A 121 -17.99 -13.13 7.48
C LYS A 121 -17.62 -13.05 8.95
N ASN A 122 -17.51 -11.82 9.47
CA ASN A 122 -17.27 -11.54 10.89
C ASN A 122 -16.01 -12.25 11.38
N ILE A 123 -14.87 -11.97 10.78
CA ILE A 123 -13.58 -12.55 11.16
C ILE A 123 -12.67 -11.50 11.79
N SER A 124 -11.92 -11.94 12.78
CA SER A 124 -10.93 -11.07 13.42
C SER A 124 -9.61 -11.79 13.66
N ILE A 125 -8.51 -11.06 13.57
CA ILE A 125 -7.19 -11.45 14.08
C ILE A 125 -6.75 -10.34 15.03
N THR A 126 -6.67 -10.63 16.32
CA THR A 126 -6.44 -9.59 17.34
C THR A 126 -5.46 -10.03 18.42
N GLY A 127 -5.05 -9.12 19.28
CA GLY A 127 -4.19 -9.43 20.43
C GLY A 127 -2.82 -8.77 20.33
N ARG A 128 -1.92 -9.11 21.27
CA ARG A 128 -0.57 -8.52 21.37
C ARG A 128 0.55 -9.48 20.93
N GLY A 129 0.18 -10.56 20.25
CA GLY A 129 1.13 -11.51 19.70
C GLY A 129 1.74 -11.09 18.38
N MET A 130 2.55 -11.96 17.84
CA MET A 130 3.28 -11.74 16.58
C MET A 130 2.98 -12.86 15.58
N ILE A 131 2.92 -12.49 14.30
CA ILE A 131 3.02 -13.40 13.18
C ILE A 131 4.43 -13.22 12.61
N ASN A 132 5.24 -14.27 12.64
CA ASN A 132 6.59 -14.28 12.08
C ASN A 132 6.63 -15.27 10.90
N GLY A 133 6.62 -14.73 9.69
CA GLY A 133 6.65 -15.52 8.47
C GLY A 133 8.04 -15.94 8.02
N GLY A 134 8.97 -16.20 8.95
CA GLY A 134 10.38 -16.52 8.64
C GLY A 134 10.61 -17.72 7.72
N GLY A 135 9.60 -18.56 7.49
CA GLY A 135 9.61 -19.66 6.52
C GLY A 135 8.87 -19.34 5.21
N LEU A 136 8.25 -18.17 5.11
CA LEU A 136 7.55 -17.76 3.89
C LEU A 136 8.54 -17.38 2.79
N THR A 137 8.19 -17.71 1.55
CA THR A 137 8.98 -17.34 0.40
C THR A 137 8.71 -15.88 0.02
N SER A 138 9.77 -15.13 -0.25
CA SER A 138 9.68 -13.77 -0.79
C SER A 138 10.45 -13.63 -2.09
N LYS A 139 10.64 -14.75 -2.80
CA LYS A 139 11.50 -14.82 -3.98
C LYS A 139 10.84 -14.17 -5.18
N ASP A 140 11.21 -12.94 -5.42
CA ASP A 140 10.72 -12.07 -6.47
C ASP A 140 10.97 -12.60 -7.88
N LYS A 141 12.06 -13.35 -8.08
CA LYS A 141 12.53 -13.71 -9.42
C LYS A 141 11.95 -15.01 -9.95
N GLU A 142 11.53 -15.91 -9.08
CA GLU A 142 10.99 -17.22 -9.46
C GLU A 142 9.45 -17.22 -9.56
N HIS A 143 8.80 -16.20 -8.98
CA HIS A 143 7.33 -16.10 -8.90
C HIS A 143 6.74 -15.01 -9.81
N LEU A 144 7.52 -14.06 -10.28
CA LEU A 144 7.11 -13.10 -11.30
C LEU A 144 6.87 -13.85 -12.62
N GLY A 145 5.61 -14.20 -12.86
CA GLY A 145 5.18 -14.97 -14.01
C GLY A 145 5.03 -16.48 -13.77
N ASP A 146 5.22 -16.96 -12.55
CA ASP A 146 4.80 -18.31 -12.18
C ASP A 146 3.27 -18.34 -12.01
N PRO A 147 2.53 -18.97 -12.91
CA PRO A 147 1.07 -19.04 -12.81
C PRO A 147 0.60 -19.88 -11.62
N THR A 148 1.48 -20.63 -10.97
CA THR A 148 1.12 -21.51 -9.84
C THR A 148 1.23 -20.83 -8.48
N GLY A 149 1.71 -19.58 -8.41
CA GLY A 149 1.85 -18.87 -7.12
C GLY A 149 2.85 -19.47 -6.16
N GLY A 150 3.80 -20.28 -6.67
CA GLY A 150 4.83 -20.94 -5.89
C GLY A 150 4.78 -22.45 -5.91
N SER A 151 5.77 -23.08 -5.30
CA SER A 151 5.85 -24.54 -5.21
C SER A 151 4.80 -25.09 -4.24
N ILE A 152 4.23 -26.23 -4.54
CA ILE A 152 3.29 -26.94 -3.67
C ILE A 152 3.92 -27.13 -2.28
N GLY A 153 3.15 -26.83 -1.23
CA GLY A 153 3.58 -26.97 0.16
C GLY A 153 4.39 -25.79 0.70
N THR A 154 4.67 -24.76 -0.12
CA THR A 154 5.31 -23.51 0.33
C THR A 154 4.27 -22.41 0.51
N GLY A 155 4.51 -21.50 1.47
CA GLY A 155 3.69 -20.31 1.69
C GLY A 155 4.42 -19.04 1.27
N ASP A 156 3.68 -18.04 0.80
CA ASP A 156 4.26 -16.78 0.35
C ASP A 156 3.64 -15.51 0.98
N LYS A 157 2.63 -15.65 1.86
CA LYS A 157 1.97 -14.53 2.54
C LYS A 157 1.73 -14.82 4.02
N ALA A 158 1.84 -13.81 4.87
CA ALA A 158 1.51 -14.00 6.27
C ALA A 158 -0.01 -14.05 6.49
N ILE A 159 -0.77 -13.13 5.89
CA ILE A 159 -2.24 -13.13 5.94
C ILE A 159 -2.79 -12.90 4.52
N ALA A 160 -3.69 -13.78 4.07
CA ALA A 160 -4.39 -13.65 2.80
C ALA A 160 -5.91 -13.82 2.97
N LEU A 161 -6.66 -12.79 2.59
CA LEU A 161 -8.13 -12.78 2.71
C LEU A 161 -8.76 -12.49 1.35
N LYS A 162 -9.74 -13.29 0.95
CA LYS A 162 -10.43 -13.14 -0.33
C LYS A 162 -11.94 -13.16 -0.13
N LEU A 163 -12.64 -12.14 -0.67
CA LEU A 163 -14.10 -12.03 -0.63
C LEU A 163 -14.69 -12.13 0.79
N CYS A 164 -13.98 -11.60 1.79
CA CYS A 164 -14.44 -11.59 3.18
C CYS A 164 -15.19 -10.30 3.52
N THR A 165 -16.12 -10.37 4.47
CA THR A 165 -16.92 -9.21 4.91
C THR A 165 -16.85 -9.05 6.42
N ASN A 166 -16.77 -7.81 6.90
CA ASN A 166 -16.61 -7.46 8.31
C ASN A 166 -15.36 -8.11 8.92
N VAL A 167 -14.21 -7.55 8.51
CA VAL A 167 -12.87 -8.02 8.87
C VAL A 167 -12.22 -7.05 9.85
N LEU A 168 -11.69 -7.55 10.96
CA LEU A 168 -10.91 -6.77 11.91
C LEU A 168 -9.52 -7.40 12.10
N ILE A 169 -8.45 -6.67 11.80
CA ILE A 169 -7.08 -7.04 12.15
C ILE A 169 -6.53 -5.94 13.07
N ARG A 170 -6.20 -6.27 14.31
CA ARG A 170 -5.84 -5.23 15.29
C ARG A 170 -4.82 -5.68 16.33
N ASP A 171 -3.95 -4.72 16.71
CA ASP A 171 -2.99 -4.79 17.83
C ASP A 171 -1.84 -5.80 17.65
N ILE A 172 -1.78 -6.56 16.56
CA ILE A 172 -0.75 -7.56 16.30
C ILE A 172 0.51 -6.95 15.66
N SER A 173 1.62 -7.68 15.77
CA SER A 173 2.82 -7.42 14.99
C SER A 173 3.01 -8.47 13.90
N ILE A 174 3.58 -8.07 12.75
CA ILE A 174 3.97 -8.98 11.67
C ILE A 174 5.45 -8.75 11.35
N PHE A 175 6.22 -9.83 11.31
CA PHE A 175 7.62 -9.84 10.93
C PHE A 175 7.85 -10.89 9.83
N HIS A 176 8.67 -10.58 8.83
CA HIS A 176 8.89 -11.44 7.66
C HIS A 176 7.57 -11.86 6.97
N GLY A 177 6.86 -10.88 6.41
CA GLY A 177 5.53 -11.09 5.83
C GLY A 177 5.48 -11.94 4.56
N GLY A 178 6.63 -12.35 4.02
CA GLY A 178 6.73 -13.03 2.74
C GLY A 178 6.64 -12.05 1.57
N HIS A 179 5.92 -12.42 0.53
CA HIS A 179 5.62 -11.55 -0.60
C HIS A 179 4.67 -10.40 -0.20
N PHE A 180 3.65 -10.71 0.62
CA PHE A 180 2.74 -9.75 1.25
C PHE A 180 2.58 -10.06 2.74
N ALA A 181 2.73 -9.07 3.60
CA ALA A 181 2.41 -9.29 5.01
C ALA A 181 0.89 -9.42 5.21
N ILE A 182 0.09 -8.59 4.52
CA ILE A 182 -1.37 -8.72 4.45
C ILE A 182 -1.82 -8.45 3.02
N LEU A 183 -2.49 -9.43 2.41
CA LEU A 183 -3.22 -9.26 1.16
C LEU A 183 -4.71 -9.46 1.42
N ALA A 184 -5.52 -8.42 1.19
CA ALA A 184 -6.98 -8.50 1.23
C ALA A 184 -7.53 -8.17 -0.15
N THR A 185 -8.22 -9.14 -0.80
CA THR A 185 -8.77 -8.97 -2.15
C THR A 185 -10.27 -9.18 -2.17
N GLY A 186 -11.00 -8.19 -2.71
CA GLY A 186 -12.46 -8.25 -2.85
C GLY A 186 -13.21 -8.23 -1.53
N CYS A 187 -12.59 -7.80 -0.46
CA CYS A 187 -13.19 -7.75 0.87
C CYS A 187 -13.99 -6.45 1.09
N ASP A 188 -14.94 -6.50 2.01
CA ASP A 188 -15.79 -5.36 2.38
C ASP A 188 -15.85 -5.16 3.89
N LEU A 189 -16.01 -3.91 4.35
CA LEU A 189 -16.04 -3.54 5.77
C LEU A 189 -14.78 -4.02 6.51
N ILE A 190 -13.61 -3.51 6.09
CA ILE A 190 -12.32 -3.90 6.65
C ILE A 190 -11.85 -2.83 7.66
N THR A 191 -11.39 -3.26 8.81
CA THR A 191 -10.63 -2.42 9.74
C THR A 191 -9.27 -3.05 10.06
N MET A 192 -8.19 -2.34 9.77
CA MET A 192 -6.82 -2.66 10.17
C MET A 192 -6.31 -1.55 11.07
N ASP A 193 -6.08 -1.84 12.34
CA ASP A 193 -5.79 -0.81 13.34
C ASP A 193 -4.66 -1.21 14.28
N ASN A 194 -3.80 -0.25 14.61
CA ASN A 194 -2.69 -0.39 15.55
C ASN A 194 -1.76 -1.59 15.24
N LEU A 195 -1.41 -1.78 13.97
CA LEU A 195 -0.50 -2.82 13.52
C LEU A 195 0.95 -2.33 13.57
N THR A 196 1.88 -3.25 13.82
CA THR A 196 3.31 -3.01 13.60
C THR A 196 3.86 -4.07 12.64
N ILE A 197 4.16 -3.65 11.40
CA ILE A 197 4.62 -4.54 10.33
C ILE A 197 6.06 -4.17 9.97
N ASP A 198 6.95 -5.17 9.99
CA ASP A 198 8.35 -5.04 9.60
C ASP A 198 8.67 -6.19 8.64
N THR A 199 8.58 -5.92 7.36
CA THR A 199 8.71 -6.92 6.29
C THR A 199 9.59 -6.40 5.18
N ASN A 200 10.07 -7.31 4.33
CA ASN A 200 10.98 -6.94 3.24
C ASN A 200 10.22 -6.42 2.00
N ARG A 201 9.06 -6.99 1.71
CA ARG A 201 8.20 -6.63 0.56
C ARG A 201 6.91 -5.94 1.03
N ASP A 202 5.85 -6.00 0.22
CA ASP A 202 4.59 -5.30 0.48
C ASP A 202 4.05 -5.53 1.90
N GLY A 203 3.67 -4.45 2.56
CA GLY A 203 3.13 -4.49 3.92
C GLY A 203 1.64 -4.81 3.94
N ILE A 204 0.82 -3.88 3.50
CA ILE A 204 -0.64 -4.02 3.48
C ILE A 204 -1.14 -3.73 2.08
N ASP A 205 -1.66 -4.76 1.41
CA ASP A 205 -2.33 -4.65 0.13
C ASP A 205 -3.85 -4.74 0.28
N ILE A 206 -4.53 -3.69 -0.16
CA ILE A 206 -5.99 -3.57 -0.20
C ILE A 206 -6.40 -3.60 -1.66
N ASP A 207 -6.77 -4.77 -2.16
CA ASP A 207 -7.02 -5.02 -3.57
C ASP A 207 -8.51 -5.25 -3.85
N CYS A 208 -9.10 -4.49 -4.76
CA CYS A 208 -10.51 -4.64 -5.13
C CYS A 208 -11.49 -4.57 -3.93
N CYS A 209 -11.13 -3.86 -2.87
CA CYS A 209 -11.88 -3.80 -1.62
C CYS A 209 -12.75 -2.56 -1.51
N THR A 210 -13.78 -2.64 -0.66
CA THR A 210 -14.67 -1.53 -0.38
C THR A 210 -14.78 -1.27 1.12
N ASN A 211 -15.04 -0.01 1.51
CA ASN A 211 -15.28 0.39 2.89
C ASN A 211 -14.16 -0.05 3.85
N ALA A 212 -12.91 0.29 3.52
CA ALA A 212 -11.73 -0.13 4.28
C ALA A 212 -11.11 1.03 5.08
N VAL A 213 -10.71 0.76 6.31
CA VAL A 213 -10.00 1.69 7.19
C VAL A 213 -8.67 1.06 7.63
N ILE A 214 -7.55 1.75 7.37
CA ILE A 214 -6.22 1.42 7.89
C ILE A 214 -5.80 2.59 8.78
N SER A 215 -5.57 2.32 10.06
CA SER A 215 -5.30 3.39 11.01
C SER A 215 -4.23 3.03 12.05
N ASN A 216 -3.59 4.07 12.63
CA ASN A 216 -2.71 3.99 13.79
C ASN A 216 -1.54 2.99 13.64
N SER A 217 -1.15 2.67 12.43
CA SER A 217 -0.24 1.56 12.12
C SER A 217 1.17 2.04 11.74
N ARG A 218 2.16 1.18 11.99
CA ARG A 218 3.56 1.37 11.59
C ARG A 218 3.93 0.27 10.62
N VAL A 219 4.32 0.64 9.40
CA VAL A 219 4.62 -0.31 8.34
C VAL A 219 5.98 0.00 7.73
N ASN A 220 6.89 -0.96 7.79
CA ASN A 220 8.24 -0.86 7.28
C ASN A 220 8.48 -1.89 6.17
N CYS A 221 8.87 -1.40 4.98
CA CYS A 221 9.06 -2.23 3.77
C CYS A 221 10.20 -1.65 2.92
N PRO A 222 11.46 -2.07 3.10
CA PRO A 222 12.57 -1.45 2.40
C PRO A 222 12.58 -1.68 0.88
N ASN A 223 12.06 -2.79 0.40
CA ASN A 223 12.16 -3.17 -1.01
C ASN A 223 10.84 -3.07 -1.78
N ASP A 224 9.72 -2.80 -1.09
CA ASP A 224 8.42 -2.62 -1.74
C ASP A 224 7.52 -1.65 -0.95
N ASP A 225 6.22 -1.60 -1.25
CA ASP A 225 5.30 -0.60 -0.75
C ASP A 225 4.77 -0.93 0.66
N ALA A 226 4.69 0.06 1.54
CA ALA A 226 4.23 -0.15 2.91
C ALA A 226 2.70 -0.34 2.98
N ILE A 227 1.94 0.53 2.33
CA ILE A 227 0.49 0.40 2.22
C ILE A 227 0.12 0.64 0.76
N CYS A 228 -0.48 -0.38 0.14
CA CYS A 228 -0.71 -0.39 -1.28
C CYS A 228 -2.17 -0.69 -1.63
N PRO A 229 -3.02 0.33 -1.83
CA PRO A 229 -4.29 0.14 -2.51
C PRO A 229 -4.06 -0.34 -3.94
N LYS A 230 -4.69 -1.45 -4.31
CA LYS A 230 -4.66 -2.07 -5.64
C LYS A 230 -6.07 -2.28 -6.17
N SER A 231 -6.18 -2.50 -7.45
CA SER A 231 -7.43 -2.86 -8.12
C SER A 231 -7.09 -3.80 -9.27
N SER A 232 -6.69 -5.00 -8.92
CA SER A 232 -6.18 -6.03 -9.81
C SER A 232 -7.29 -6.79 -10.55
N TYR A 233 -6.91 -7.75 -11.36
CA TYR A 233 -7.84 -8.68 -12.00
C TYR A 233 -7.93 -10.04 -11.26
N ALA A 234 -7.43 -10.11 -10.02
CA ALA A 234 -7.35 -11.33 -9.21
C ALA A 234 -8.71 -12.01 -8.95
N LEU A 235 -9.81 -11.26 -9.06
CA LEU A 235 -11.17 -11.79 -8.95
C LEU A 235 -11.76 -12.27 -10.28
N ASN A 236 -10.94 -12.35 -11.35
CA ASN A 236 -11.37 -12.65 -12.72
C ASN A 236 -12.47 -11.70 -13.24
N ARG A 237 -12.49 -10.48 -12.70
CA ARG A 237 -13.34 -9.35 -13.12
C ARG A 237 -12.69 -8.03 -12.72
N LYS A 238 -13.08 -6.96 -13.38
CA LYS A 238 -12.76 -5.59 -12.92
C LYS A 238 -13.57 -5.27 -11.67
N GLN A 239 -12.90 -4.86 -10.63
CA GLN A 239 -13.55 -4.35 -9.42
C GLN A 239 -12.75 -3.18 -8.86
N ILE A 240 -13.43 -2.08 -8.60
CA ILE A 240 -12.82 -0.87 -8.06
C ILE A 240 -12.47 -1.04 -6.58
N THR A 241 -11.39 -0.40 -6.14
CA THR A 241 -11.12 -0.17 -4.72
C THR A 241 -11.69 1.19 -4.34
N GLU A 242 -12.65 1.22 -3.43
CA GLU A 242 -13.34 2.46 -3.09
C GLU A 242 -13.73 2.61 -1.61
N ASN A 243 -13.98 3.86 -1.22
CA ASN A 243 -14.32 4.24 0.16
C ASN A 243 -13.22 3.79 1.13
N LEU A 244 -11.96 4.14 0.82
CA LEU A 244 -10.78 3.77 1.60
C LEU A 244 -10.29 4.96 2.43
N LEU A 245 -10.05 4.72 3.70
CA LEU A 245 -9.38 5.67 4.61
C LEU A 245 -8.06 5.07 5.11
N ILE A 246 -6.94 5.76 4.84
CA ILE A 246 -5.63 5.49 5.44
C ILE A 246 -5.29 6.69 6.32
N THR A 247 -5.14 6.50 7.63
CA THR A 247 -4.93 7.64 8.54
C THR A 247 -4.05 7.31 9.74
N ASN A 248 -3.33 8.30 10.25
CA ASN A 248 -2.49 8.18 11.45
C ASN A 248 -1.41 7.09 11.32
N CYS A 249 -0.89 6.85 10.12
CA CYS A 249 0.10 5.80 9.87
C CYS A 249 1.52 6.37 9.75
N ILE A 250 2.49 5.57 10.16
CA ILE A 250 3.92 5.81 9.90
C ILE A 250 4.41 4.75 8.94
N VAL A 251 4.91 5.17 7.77
CA VAL A 251 5.47 4.28 6.77
C VAL A 251 6.97 4.52 6.61
N SER A 252 7.74 3.46 6.35
CA SER A 252 9.19 3.56 6.26
C SER A 252 9.83 2.46 5.41
N GLY A 253 11.08 2.72 4.97
CA GLY A 253 11.92 1.78 4.24
C GLY A 253 13.25 1.49 4.94
N PHE A 254 13.23 1.23 6.25
CA PHE A 254 14.40 0.77 6.99
C PHE A 254 14.68 -0.70 6.70
N LYS A 255 15.94 -1.14 6.88
CA LYS A 255 16.30 -2.55 6.78
C LYS A 255 15.36 -3.41 7.63
N GLU A 256 14.84 -4.48 7.05
CA GLU A 256 13.93 -5.41 7.72
C GLU A 256 14.46 -5.86 9.09
N GLY A 257 13.59 -5.93 10.09
CA GLY A 257 13.89 -6.23 11.48
C GLY A 257 14.34 -5.03 12.31
N THR A 258 14.71 -3.91 11.67
CA THR A 258 15.24 -2.75 12.40
C THR A 258 14.17 -1.77 12.87
N LEU A 259 12.95 -1.87 12.37
CA LEU A 259 11.81 -1.19 12.98
C LEU A 259 11.46 -1.83 14.33
N LEU A 260 11.31 -3.15 14.37
CA LEU A 260 10.94 -3.91 15.57
C LEU A 260 12.00 -3.85 16.68
N ASN A 261 13.29 -3.90 16.32
CA ASN A 261 14.36 -3.80 17.32
C ASN A 261 14.72 -2.35 17.70
N GLY A 262 14.08 -1.35 17.07
CA GLY A 262 14.23 0.08 17.38
C GLY A 262 15.47 0.76 16.78
N THR A 263 16.35 0.06 16.06
CA THR A 263 17.60 0.63 15.51
C THR A 263 17.39 1.49 14.27
N ARG A 264 16.36 1.22 13.46
CA ARG A 264 15.94 1.99 12.27
C ARG A 264 17.10 2.28 11.32
N ILE A 265 17.80 1.23 10.90
CA ILE A 265 18.93 1.30 9.99
C ILE A 265 18.40 1.48 8.56
N PRO A 266 18.86 2.52 7.79
CA PRO A 266 18.51 2.63 6.37
C PRO A 266 18.89 1.36 5.60
N ALA A 267 18.03 0.86 4.73
CA ALA A 267 18.25 -0.42 4.02
C ALA A 267 19.39 -0.32 3.02
N LYS A 268 19.43 0.75 2.22
CA LYS A 268 20.48 1.03 1.25
C LYS A 268 20.62 2.54 1.07
N ALA A 269 21.84 3.02 0.91
CA ALA A 269 22.08 4.43 0.63
C ALA A 269 21.40 4.85 -0.69
N GLY A 270 20.52 5.84 -0.61
CA GLY A 270 19.83 6.41 -1.79
C GLY A 270 18.72 5.56 -2.38
N TRP A 271 18.34 4.45 -1.75
CA TRP A 271 17.21 3.61 -2.16
C TRP A 271 16.47 3.07 -0.93
N SER A 272 15.22 3.38 -0.81
CA SER A 272 14.30 2.76 0.13
C SER A 272 12.89 2.92 -0.44
N ASN A 273 12.10 1.87 -0.43
CA ASN A 273 10.70 1.94 -0.84
C ASN A 273 9.81 2.35 0.35
N GLY A 274 8.96 1.53 0.85
CA GLY A 274 8.20 1.78 2.08
C GLY A 274 7.24 2.97 1.97
N ARG A 275 6.61 3.16 0.83
CA ARG A 275 5.70 4.28 0.52
C ARG A 275 4.22 3.88 0.65
N ILE A 276 3.33 4.86 0.49
CA ILE A 276 1.93 4.61 0.17
C ILE A 276 1.77 4.76 -1.34
N LYS A 277 1.30 3.68 -2.01
CA LYS A 277 1.12 3.66 -3.47
C LYS A 277 -0.25 3.11 -3.86
N PHE A 278 -0.98 3.86 -4.67
CA PHE A 278 -2.17 3.39 -5.38
C PHE A 278 -1.74 2.78 -6.72
N GLY A 279 -1.96 1.50 -6.88
CA GLY A 279 -1.48 0.73 -8.05
C GLY A 279 -0.26 -0.14 -7.68
N THR A 280 0.52 -0.67 -8.63
CA THR A 280 0.43 -0.51 -10.08
C THR A 280 -0.80 -1.21 -10.68
N GLU A 281 -1.29 -2.31 -10.06
CA GLU A 281 -2.51 -2.99 -10.49
C GLU A 281 -3.72 -2.06 -10.35
N SER A 282 -4.32 -1.67 -11.50
CA SER A 282 -5.32 -0.60 -11.58
C SER A 282 -6.40 -0.86 -12.63
N ASN A 283 -6.78 -2.14 -12.81
CA ASN A 283 -7.79 -2.56 -13.81
C ASN A 283 -9.19 -2.00 -13.52
N GLY A 284 -9.64 -1.97 -12.27
CA GLY A 284 -10.90 -1.35 -11.85
C GLY A 284 -10.74 0.11 -11.48
N GLY A 285 -9.60 0.45 -10.88
CA GLY A 285 -9.26 1.80 -10.43
C GLY A 285 -9.59 2.06 -8.96
N PHE A 286 -9.62 3.34 -8.60
CA PHE A 286 -9.73 3.82 -7.22
C PHE A 286 -10.73 4.96 -7.14
N ARG A 287 -11.59 4.99 -6.13
CA ARG A 287 -12.57 6.07 -5.97
C ARG A 287 -12.85 6.37 -4.50
N ASN A 288 -13.09 7.65 -4.17
CA ASN A 288 -13.44 8.08 -2.82
C ASN A 288 -12.41 7.63 -1.77
N CYS A 289 -11.12 7.88 -2.01
CA CYS A 289 -10.05 7.46 -1.12
C CYS A 289 -9.42 8.66 -0.41
N VAL A 290 -9.12 8.49 0.87
CA VAL A 290 -8.47 9.51 1.70
C VAL A 290 -7.21 8.94 2.34
N VAL A 291 -6.09 9.68 2.21
CA VAL A 291 -4.86 9.45 2.98
C VAL A 291 -4.61 10.69 3.83
N SER A 292 -4.53 10.54 5.15
CA SER A 292 -4.37 11.71 6.03
C SER A 292 -3.53 11.44 7.27
N ASN A 293 -2.92 12.50 7.81
CA ASN A 293 -2.19 12.45 9.08
C ASN A 293 -1.09 11.38 9.10
N CYS A 294 -0.34 11.23 8.00
CA CYS A 294 0.68 10.19 7.86
C CYS A 294 2.10 10.77 7.91
N VAL A 295 3.03 9.95 8.37
CA VAL A 295 4.47 10.27 8.41
C VAL A 295 5.23 9.24 7.57
N PHE A 296 6.06 9.73 6.66
CA PHE A 296 6.95 8.92 5.81
C PHE A 296 8.40 9.13 6.25
N LYS A 297 9.13 8.06 6.47
CA LYS A 297 10.54 8.13 6.89
C LYS A 297 11.42 7.21 6.07
N ASN A 298 12.47 7.78 5.48
CA ASN A 298 13.41 7.00 4.69
C ASN A 298 12.67 6.12 3.66
N SER A 299 11.86 6.75 2.81
CA SER A 299 10.94 6.06 1.89
C SER A 299 10.88 6.75 0.52
N ASN A 300 10.20 6.13 -0.44
CA ASN A 300 9.92 6.72 -1.76
C ASN A 300 8.75 7.65 -1.63
N GLY A 301 8.30 8.46 -1.18
CA GLY A 301 7.16 9.39 -1.20
C GLY A 301 5.83 8.71 -1.51
N LEU A 302 4.95 9.44 -2.13
CA LEU A 302 3.59 9.04 -2.46
C LEU A 302 3.45 8.76 -3.96
N ALA A 303 2.79 7.66 -4.34
CA ALA A 303 2.54 7.34 -5.74
C ALA A 303 1.05 7.06 -6.02
N LEU A 304 0.54 7.61 -7.12
CA LEU A 304 -0.80 7.41 -7.65
C LEU A 304 -0.67 6.97 -9.12
N GLU A 305 -0.81 5.68 -9.37
CA GLU A 305 -0.51 5.05 -10.67
C GLU A 305 -1.74 4.38 -11.26
N GLN A 306 -2.28 4.96 -12.34
CA GLN A 306 -3.41 4.42 -13.08
C GLN A 306 -2.95 3.99 -14.47
N VAL A 307 -2.71 2.70 -14.68
CA VAL A 307 -2.01 2.22 -15.89
C VAL A 307 -2.62 0.99 -16.56
N ASP A 308 -3.68 0.40 -16.01
CA ASP A 308 -4.31 -0.82 -16.53
C ASP A 308 -5.79 -0.64 -16.95
N GLY A 309 -6.22 0.62 -17.16
CA GLY A 309 -7.51 0.91 -17.79
C GLY A 309 -8.68 1.16 -16.82
N GLY A 310 -8.43 1.32 -15.52
CA GLY A 310 -9.44 1.72 -14.55
C GLY A 310 -9.61 3.24 -14.42
N ILE A 311 -10.35 3.67 -13.41
CA ILE A 311 -10.63 5.09 -13.12
C ILE A 311 -10.10 5.43 -11.73
N MET A 312 -9.24 6.44 -11.65
CA MET A 312 -8.83 7.06 -10.39
C MET A 312 -9.57 8.39 -10.25
N ASP A 313 -10.47 8.49 -9.27
CA ASP A 313 -11.37 9.63 -9.12
C ASP A 313 -11.66 9.95 -7.65
N ASN A 314 -11.69 11.24 -7.32
CA ASN A 314 -12.02 11.73 -5.98
C ASN A 314 -11.06 11.19 -4.90
N ILE A 315 -9.77 11.57 -5.02
CA ILE A 315 -8.71 11.19 -4.07
C ILE A 315 -8.28 12.43 -3.29
N ILE A 316 -8.24 12.33 -1.98
CA ILE A 316 -7.75 13.39 -1.09
C ILE A 316 -6.56 12.89 -0.29
N ILE A 317 -5.46 13.65 -0.31
CA ILE A 317 -4.27 13.40 0.50
C ILE A 317 -3.93 14.65 1.28
N SER A 318 -3.85 14.53 2.60
CA SER A 318 -3.65 15.73 3.43
C SER A 318 -2.88 15.45 4.73
N ASN A 319 -2.25 16.51 5.25
CA ASN A 319 -1.54 16.47 6.53
C ASN A 319 -0.44 15.39 6.55
N VAL A 320 0.51 15.45 5.61
CA VAL A 320 1.59 14.47 5.50
C VAL A 320 2.94 15.13 5.71
N ILE A 321 3.78 14.50 6.54
CA ILE A 321 5.19 14.84 6.71
C ILE A 321 6.04 13.73 6.14
N MET A 322 7.03 14.09 5.31
CA MET A 322 8.01 13.16 4.75
C MET A 322 9.43 13.60 5.10
N THR A 323 10.29 12.68 5.49
CA THR A 323 11.71 12.94 5.71
C THR A 323 12.57 11.89 5.04
N ASP A 324 13.69 12.32 4.44
CA ASP A 324 14.64 11.43 3.76
C ASP A 324 13.97 10.66 2.62
N VAL A 325 13.30 11.38 1.72
CA VAL A 325 12.63 10.80 0.56
C VAL A 325 13.66 10.43 -0.50
N SER A 326 13.70 9.16 -0.91
CA SER A 326 14.72 8.61 -1.80
C SER A 326 14.40 8.75 -3.30
N HIS A 327 13.17 9.12 -3.64
CA HIS A 327 12.70 9.36 -5.00
C HIS A 327 11.69 10.52 -5.06
N TYR A 328 10.63 10.38 -5.84
CA TYR A 328 9.63 11.42 -6.04
C TYR A 328 8.78 11.61 -4.78
N PRO A 329 8.73 12.79 -4.19
CA PRO A 329 7.86 13.02 -3.02
C PRO A 329 6.38 12.85 -3.36
N ILE A 330 5.97 13.23 -4.59
CA ILE A 330 4.61 13.05 -5.11
C ILE A 330 4.74 12.63 -6.58
N TYR A 331 4.11 11.51 -6.91
CA TYR A 331 4.08 10.94 -8.25
C TYR A 331 2.64 10.62 -8.65
N ILE A 332 2.12 11.24 -9.71
CA ILE A 332 0.80 10.99 -10.28
C ILE A 332 0.97 10.64 -11.75
N THR A 333 0.48 9.47 -12.16
CA THR A 333 0.63 9.07 -13.56
C THR A 333 -0.60 8.34 -14.10
N LEU A 334 -0.94 8.72 -15.32
CA LEU A 334 -1.79 7.95 -16.21
C LEU A 334 -0.90 7.28 -17.25
N GLY A 335 -0.96 5.98 -17.35
CA GLY A 335 -0.16 5.20 -18.29
C GLY A 335 -0.98 4.16 -19.04
N LYS A 336 -0.30 3.31 -19.81
CA LYS A 336 -0.92 2.30 -20.67
C LYS A 336 -0.13 1.00 -20.59
N ARG A 337 0.10 0.51 -19.37
CA ARG A 337 0.71 -0.81 -19.14
C ARG A 337 -0.23 -1.92 -19.62
N ASN A 338 -1.53 -1.73 -19.37
CA ASN A 338 -2.60 -2.63 -19.81
C ASN A 338 -2.37 -4.10 -19.42
N ARG A 339 -1.89 -4.35 -18.21
CA ARG A 339 -1.78 -5.70 -17.66
C ARG A 339 -3.19 -6.24 -17.37
N GLY A 340 -3.56 -7.35 -17.99
CA GLY A 340 -4.87 -7.99 -17.87
C GLY A 340 -5.38 -8.50 -19.21
N PRO A 341 -6.56 -9.18 -19.23
CA PRO A 341 -7.21 -9.63 -20.45
C PRO A 341 -7.49 -8.45 -21.42
N LYS A 342 -7.16 -8.62 -22.69
CA LYS A 342 -7.23 -7.55 -23.71
C LYS A 342 -8.57 -6.85 -23.82
N ASN A 343 -9.66 -7.56 -23.55
CA ASN A 343 -11.02 -6.99 -23.56
C ASN A 343 -11.38 -6.22 -22.29
N THR A 344 -10.53 -6.23 -21.28
CA THR A 344 -10.77 -5.55 -19.98
C THR A 344 -9.81 -4.39 -19.74
N THR A 345 -8.75 -4.28 -20.52
CA THR A 345 -7.74 -3.22 -20.42
C THR A 345 -7.99 -2.13 -21.48
N GLY A 346 -7.40 -0.97 -21.29
CA GLY A 346 -7.53 0.17 -22.20
C GLY A 346 -6.93 1.43 -21.57
N MET A 347 -7.31 2.59 -22.10
CA MET A 347 -6.91 3.85 -21.46
C MET A 347 -7.72 4.07 -20.19
N GLY A 348 -7.01 4.30 -19.08
CA GLY A 348 -7.61 4.70 -17.81
C GLY A 348 -7.98 6.19 -17.77
N ILE A 349 -8.48 6.61 -16.61
CA ILE A 349 -8.81 8.01 -16.30
C ILE A 349 -8.20 8.35 -14.95
N VAL A 350 -7.57 9.54 -14.83
CA VAL A 350 -7.10 10.11 -13.56
C VAL A 350 -7.65 11.50 -13.43
N LYS A 351 -8.45 11.76 -12.41
CA LYS A 351 -9.08 13.06 -12.20
C LYS A 351 -9.47 13.34 -10.76
N ASN A 352 -9.71 14.64 -10.45
CA ASN A 352 -10.27 15.11 -9.18
C ASN A 352 -9.40 14.69 -7.97
N ILE A 353 -8.13 15.09 -7.98
CA ILE A 353 -7.18 14.80 -6.89
C ILE A 353 -6.81 16.10 -6.17
N LEU A 354 -6.98 16.10 -4.85
CA LEU A 354 -6.52 17.15 -3.96
C LEU A 354 -5.39 16.64 -3.07
N ILE A 355 -4.23 17.29 -3.14
CA ILE A 355 -3.10 17.05 -2.22
C ILE A 355 -2.82 18.35 -1.45
N SER A 356 -2.91 18.31 -0.13
CA SER A 356 -2.82 19.53 0.69
C SER A 356 -2.08 19.34 2.01
N ASN A 357 -1.47 20.41 2.49
CA ASN A 357 -0.71 20.45 3.73
C ASN A 357 0.38 19.37 3.80
N ILE A 358 1.33 19.44 2.84
CA ILE A 358 2.44 18.50 2.72
C ILE A 358 3.75 19.19 3.09
N ARG A 359 4.54 18.56 3.96
CA ARG A 359 5.89 18.98 4.29
C ARG A 359 6.88 17.87 3.95
N VAL A 360 7.89 18.20 3.15
CA VAL A 360 8.95 17.25 2.79
C VAL A 360 10.30 17.87 3.11
N ASP A 361 11.09 17.14 3.86
CA ASP A 361 12.46 17.53 4.15
C ASP A 361 13.45 16.50 3.65
N ASN A 362 14.58 16.97 3.11
CA ASN A 362 15.64 16.15 2.55
C ASN A 362 15.17 15.23 1.41
N ALA A 363 14.35 15.77 0.48
CA ALA A 363 13.94 15.04 -0.72
C ALA A 363 15.11 14.82 -1.68
N ASP A 364 15.05 13.77 -2.48
CA ASP A 364 16.09 13.39 -3.42
C ASP A 364 16.54 14.54 -4.34
N SER A 365 17.79 14.46 -4.78
CA SER A 365 18.38 15.48 -5.66
C SER A 365 17.91 15.38 -7.12
N LEU A 366 17.49 14.21 -7.56
CA LEU A 366 17.23 13.94 -8.99
C LEU A 366 15.74 13.93 -9.34
N SER A 367 14.88 13.99 -8.34
CA SER A 367 13.43 13.77 -8.47
C SER A 367 12.65 14.98 -7.95
N GLY A 368 11.75 15.52 -8.77
CA GLY A 368 10.74 16.50 -8.35
C GLY A 368 9.36 15.86 -8.20
N ILE A 369 8.32 16.64 -7.93
CA ILE A 369 6.93 16.21 -8.14
C ILE A 369 6.76 15.89 -9.62
N GLN A 370 6.05 14.81 -9.94
CA GLN A 370 5.70 14.47 -11.32
C GLN A 370 4.21 14.22 -11.46
N ILE A 371 3.59 14.87 -12.48
CA ILE A 371 2.18 14.67 -12.85
C ILE A 371 2.13 14.47 -14.36
N THR A 372 1.84 13.24 -14.81
CA THR A 372 1.92 12.93 -16.24
C THR A 372 0.75 12.09 -16.74
N GLY A 373 0.15 12.56 -17.83
CA GLY A 373 -0.68 11.73 -18.71
C GLY A 373 0.15 11.10 -19.84
N VAL A 374 -0.51 10.67 -20.90
CA VAL A 374 0.11 10.20 -22.15
C VAL A 374 -0.49 10.97 -23.34
N PRO A 375 0.16 11.02 -24.51
CA PRO A 375 -0.34 11.79 -25.65
C PRO A 375 -1.81 11.51 -25.97
N GLY A 376 -2.62 12.58 -25.98
CA GLY A 376 -4.06 12.51 -26.22
C GLY A 376 -4.93 12.13 -25.02
N TYR A 377 -4.33 11.75 -23.87
CA TYR A 377 -5.05 11.38 -22.65
C TYR A 377 -4.46 12.13 -21.45
N TYR A 378 -5.29 12.88 -20.78
CA TYR A 378 -4.88 13.86 -19.79
C TYR A 378 -5.21 13.41 -18.37
N VAL A 379 -4.35 13.79 -17.44
CA VAL A 379 -4.69 13.84 -16.01
C VAL A 379 -5.46 15.14 -15.78
N GLU A 380 -6.61 15.09 -15.10
CA GLU A 380 -7.55 16.20 -15.05
C GLU A 380 -7.89 16.66 -13.63
N ASN A 381 -8.09 17.96 -13.41
CA ASN A 381 -8.56 18.57 -12.16
C ASN A 381 -7.68 18.20 -10.95
N ILE A 382 -6.42 18.60 -11.00
CA ILE A 382 -5.46 18.34 -9.93
C ILE A 382 -5.21 19.62 -9.13
N GLN A 383 -5.29 19.53 -7.82
CA GLN A 383 -4.98 20.63 -6.90
C GLN A 383 -3.84 20.26 -5.97
N LEU A 384 -2.78 21.06 -5.94
CA LEU A 384 -1.75 21.03 -4.91
C LEU A 384 -1.84 22.31 -4.08
N ARG A 385 -2.03 22.15 -2.75
CA ARG A 385 -2.23 23.28 -1.84
C ARG A 385 -1.36 23.16 -0.59
N ASP A 386 -0.70 24.24 -0.18
CA ASP A 386 0.13 24.26 1.02
C ASP A 386 1.22 23.16 1.01
N VAL A 387 1.99 23.06 -0.11
CA VAL A 387 3.03 22.05 -0.30
C VAL A 387 4.41 22.71 -0.21
N TYR A 388 5.22 22.28 0.78
CA TYR A 388 6.57 22.79 1.00
C TYR A 388 7.59 21.66 0.96
N ILE A 389 8.56 21.75 0.03
CA ILE A 389 9.55 20.70 -0.18
C ILE A 389 10.95 21.30 -0.20
N ASN A 390 11.83 20.73 0.63
CA ASN A 390 13.26 20.96 0.62
C ASN A 390 13.96 19.80 -0.09
N TYR A 391 14.46 20.07 -1.30
CA TYR A 391 15.23 19.12 -2.10
C TYR A 391 16.73 19.20 -1.78
N LYS A 392 17.46 18.12 -1.93
CA LYS A 392 18.92 18.12 -1.82
C LYS A 392 19.58 19.05 -2.85
N GLY A 393 18.99 19.19 -4.02
CA GLY A 393 19.52 20.00 -5.12
C GLY A 393 20.76 19.37 -5.77
N GLY A 394 21.48 20.14 -6.59
CA GLY A 394 22.71 19.72 -7.26
C GLY A 394 22.54 19.19 -8.68
N GLY A 395 21.33 19.34 -9.28
CA GLY A 395 21.11 19.07 -10.70
C GLY A 395 21.93 19.99 -11.59
N ASN A 396 22.31 19.52 -12.77
CA ASN A 396 23.15 20.23 -13.72
C ASN A 396 22.38 20.65 -14.98
N LYS A 397 23.00 21.44 -15.85
CA LYS A 397 22.37 21.94 -17.09
C LYS A 397 22.02 20.85 -18.11
N ASN A 398 22.71 19.70 -18.08
CA ASN A 398 22.35 18.58 -18.95
C ASN A 398 21.09 17.87 -18.45
N ASP A 399 20.90 17.78 -17.14
CA ASP A 399 19.67 17.27 -16.55
C ASP A 399 18.46 18.11 -16.99
N ALA A 400 18.59 19.44 -17.01
CA ALA A 400 17.53 20.34 -17.47
C ALA A 400 17.13 20.17 -18.94
N LYS A 401 18.06 19.70 -19.78
CA LYS A 401 17.85 19.49 -21.23
C LYS A 401 17.34 18.08 -21.55
N ARG A 402 17.23 17.23 -20.56
CA ARG A 402 16.84 15.85 -20.76
C ARG A 402 15.41 15.74 -21.28
N ILE A 403 15.22 14.95 -22.34
CA ILE A 403 13.89 14.59 -22.82
C ILE A 403 13.34 13.51 -21.89
N PHE A 404 12.27 13.85 -21.20
CA PHE A 404 11.61 12.91 -20.31
C PHE A 404 10.79 11.89 -21.13
N PRO A 405 10.91 10.57 -20.89
CA PRO A 405 10.22 9.57 -21.72
C PRO A 405 8.71 9.59 -21.48
N GLU A 406 7.96 9.19 -22.50
CA GLU A 406 6.53 8.89 -22.37
C GLU A 406 6.33 7.53 -21.67
N LEU A 407 5.25 7.42 -20.90
CA LEU A 407 4.88 6.18 -20.19
C LEU A 407 4.00 5.24 -21.00
N ASP A 408 3.98 5.40 -22.32
CA ASP A 408 3.19 4.56 -23.21
C ASP A 408 3.74 3.12 -23.19
N GLY A 409 2.99 2.22 -22.55
CA GLY A 409 3.31 0.79 -22.42
C GLY A 409 4.46 0.43 -21.49
N ARG A 410 5.06 1.38 -20.78
CA ARG A 410 6.15 1.13 -19.83
C ARG A 410 5.62 0.83 -18.43
N TYR A 411 6.43 0.14 -17.63
CA TYR A 411 6.21 0.04 -16.20
C TYR A 411 6.41 1.43 -15.57
N PRO A 412 5.49 1.91 -14.72
CA PRO A 412 5.44 3.32 -14.35
C PRO A 412 6.39 3.73 -13.21
N GLU A 413 7.26 2.85 -12.75
CA GLU A 413 8.14 3.18 -11.62
C GLU A 413 9.07 4.36 -11.93
N PRO A 414 9.05 5.42 -11.12
CA PRO A 414 9.76 6.67 -11.38
C PRO A 414 11.27 6.49 -11.60
N PHE A 415 11.91 5.59 -10.87
CA PHE A 415 13.35 5.35 -11.01
C PHE A 415 13.75 4.79 -12.37
N LEU A 416 12.82 4.15 -13.10
CA LEU A 416 13.05 3.68 -14.47
C LEU A 416 13.02 4.83 -15.48
N LEU A 417 12.50 5.99 -15.10
CA LEU A 417 12.40 7.17 -15.94
C LEU A 417 13.67 8.04 -15.86
N GLY A 418 14.51 7.83 -14.85
CA GLY A 418 15.76 8.55 -14.61
C GLY A 418 15.56 9.96 -14.07
N VAL A 419 16.56 10.84 -14.26
CA VAL A 419 16.57 12.20 -13.69
C VAL A 419 15.43 13.05 -14.22
N ASN A 420 14.70 13.69 -13.33
CA ASN A 420 13.64 14.64 -13.67
C ASN A 420 14.27 15.95 -14.19
N PRO A 421 13.83 16.49 -15.35
CA PRO A 421 14.38 17.72 -15.90
C PRO A 421 14.03 18.98 -15.09
N ALA A 422 13.04 18.92 -14.20
CA ALA A 422 12.73 19.97 -13.22
C ALA A 422 13.06 19.48 -11.81
N TYR A 423 13.64 20.35 -10.97
CA TYR A 423 13.92 19.93 -9.60
C TYR A 423 12.67 19.92 -8.70
N GLY A 424 11.68 20.75 -8.97
CA GLY A 424 10.48 20.92 -8.14
C GLY A 424 9.26 20.21 -8.70
N LEU A 425 8.87 20.50 -9.94
CA LEU A 425 7.66 19.96 -10.55
C LEU A 425 7.81 19.77 -12.06
N PHE A 426 7.53 18.57 -12.53
CA PHE A 426 7.36 18.25 -13.95
C PHE A 426 5.92 17.83 -14.24
N VAL A 427 5.31 18.51 -15.23
CA VAL A 427 3.91 18.28 -15.62
C VAL A 427 3.84 18.06 -17.12
N ARG A 428 3.10 17.02 -17.56
CA ARG A 428 2.85 16.79 -18.97
C ARG A 428 1.52 16.08 -19.22
N HIS A 429 0.79 16.53 -20.26
CA HIS A 429 -0.55 16.04 -20.60
C HIS A 429 -1.53 16.17 -19.43
N VAL A 430 -1.77 17.40 -18.99
CA VAL A 430 -2.64 17.72 -17.85
C VAL A 430 -3.65 18.79 -18.22
N LYS A 431 -4.88 18.66 -17.72
CA LYS A 431 -5.92 19.70 -17.80
C LYS A 431 -6.33 20.13 -16.41
N ASN A 432 -6.51 21.44 -16.22
CA ASN A 432 -6.94 22.07 -14.98
C ASN A 432 -6.02 21.69 -13.79
N LEU A 433 -4.79 22.22 -13.77
CA LEU A 433 -3.86 22.12 -12.65
C LEU A 433 -3.85 23.42 -11.85
N GLU A 434 -4.11 23.33 -10.57
CA GLU A 434 -4.04 24.44 -9.62
C GLU A 434 -2.93 24.22 -8.60
N LEU A 435 -2.01 25.17 -8.48
CA LEU A 435 -0.96 25.23 -7.47
C LEU A 435 -1.18 26.45 -6.58
N THR A 436 -1.48 26.25 -5.29
CA THR A 436 -1.72 27.33 -4.34
C THR A 436 -0.83 27.21 -3.11
N ASN A 437 -0.07 28.26 -2.78
CA ASN A 437 0.87 28.32 -1.66
C ASN A 437 1.90 27.16 -1.69
N ILE A 438 2.68 27.13 -2.77
CA ILE A 438 3.71 26.13 -3.01
C ILE A 438 5.08 26.71 -2.74
N ARG A 439 5.95 25.96 -2.08
CA ARG A 439 7.35 26.34 -1.88
C ARG A 439 8.30 25.18 -2.21
N PHE A 440 9.17 25.42 -3.20
CA PHE A 440 10.27 24.52 -3.54
C PHE A 440 11.61 25.17 -3.20
N GLN A 441 12.38 24.53 -2.34
CA GLN A 441 13.70 24.98 -1.96
C GLN A 441 14.75 23.89 -2.24
N THR A 442 15.99 24.29 -2.43
CA THR A 442 17.11 23.37 -2.62
C THR A 442 18.21 23.68 -1.60
N LEU A 443 18.78 22.64 -1.00
CA LEU A 443 19.89 22.77 -0.03
C LEU A 443 21.21 23.10 -0.73
N LYS A 444 21.38 22.66 -1.97
CA LYS A 444 22.50 23.01 -2.85
C LYS A 444 21.96 23.69 -4.10
N PRO A 445 22.72 24.58 -4.76
CA PRO A 445 22.32 25.17 -6.04
C PRO A 445 21.91 24.07 -7.04
N ASP A 446 20.80 24.25 -7.74
CA ASP A 446 20.31 23.36 -8.79
C ASP A 446 20.19 24.13 -10.09
N LEU A 447 20.73 23.59 -11.17
CA LEU A 447 20.78 24.24 -12.48
C LEU A 447 19.58 23.83 -13.39
N ARG A 448 18.66 23.05 -12.86
CA ARG A 448 17.38 22.76 -13.50
C ARG A 448 16.38 23.87 -13.17
N PRO A 449 15.39 24.16 -14.04
CA PRO A 449 14.25 24.98 -13.64
C PRO A 449 13.46 24.31 -12.50
N ALA A 450 12.76 25.11 -11.72
CA ALA A 450 11.91 24.59 -10.65
C ALA A 450 10.68 23.90 -11.21
N ILE A 451 10.10 24.43 -12.29
CA ILE A 451 8.84 23.94 -12.88
C ILE A 451 9.01 23.77 -14.39
N ILE A 452 8.62 22.62 -14.90
CA ILE A 452 8.44 22.40 -16.34
C ILE A 452 7.01 21.92 -16.58
N CYS A 453 6.30 22.58 -17.50
CA CYS A 453 4.97 22.20 -17.97
C CYS A 453 4.99 22.02 -19.48
N GLU A 454 4.54 20.86 -19.95
CA GLU A 454 4.46 20.51 -21.37
C GLU A 454 3.06 20.00 -21.70
N ASP A 455 2.38 20.56 -22.68
CA ASP A 455 1.02 20.20 -23.09
C ASP A 455 0.02 20.23 -21.93
N VAL A 456 -0.23 21.45 -21.43
CA VAL A 456 -1.13 21.71 -20.29
C VAL A 456 -2.20 22.71 -20.72
N ASP A 457 -3.46 22.42 -20.42
CA ASP A 457 -4.58 23.32 -20.64
C ASP A 457 -5.28 23.66 -19.32
N GLY A 458 -5.24 24.92 -18.91
CA GLY A 458 -5.67 25.41 -17.61
C GLY A 458 -4.59 25.20 -16.54
N LEU A 459 -3.75 26.21 -16.32
CA LEU A 459 -2.69 26.20 -15.30
C LEU A 459 -2.79 27.45 -14.43
N GLU A 460 -3.11 27.25 -13.16
CA GLU A 460 -3.12 28.33 -12.17
C GLU A 460 -1.97 28.18 -11.16
N LEU A 461 -1.13 29.22 -11.06
CA LEU A 461 -0.01 29.31 -10.13
C LEU A 461 -0.21 30.50 -9.21
N ASN A 462 -0.61 30.27 -7.94
CA ASN A 462 -0.88 31.32 -6.98
C ASN A 462 -0.02 31.13 -5.71
N TYR A 463 0.75 32.18 -5.33
CA TYR A 463 1.72 32.11 -4.23
C TYR A 463 2.75 30.98 -4.39
N VAL A 464 3.28 30.75 -5.59
CA VAL A 464 4.34 29.79 -5.85
C VAL A 464 5.70 30.45 -5.65
N LYS A 465 6.51 29.92 -4.72
CA LYS A 465 7.84 30.40 -4.38
C LYS A 465 8.89 29.32 -4.59
N VAL A 466 9.91 29.63 -5.38
CA VAL A 466 10.96 28.68 -5.73
C VAL A 466 12.35 29.26 -5.47
N SER A 467 13.32 28.42 -5.10
CA SER A 467 14.74 28.77 -5.18
C SER A 467 15.23 28.62 -6.62
N LYS A 468 16.13 29.44 -7.03
CA LYS A 468 16.80 29.34 -8.32
C LYS A 468 18.28 29.69 -8.23
N ALA A 469 19.10 29.05 -9.04
CA ALA A 469 20.49 29.49 -9.25
C ALA A 469 20.50 30.76 -10.13
N SER A 470 21.51 31.59 -9.91
CA SER A 470 21.68 32.84 -10.71
C SER A 470 21.78 32.53 -12.20
N GLY A 471 21.06 33.30 -13.03
CA GLY A 471 21.03 33.13 -14.49
C GLY A 471 20.26 31.92 -15.00
N MET A 472 19.44 31.29 -14.15
CA MET A 472 18.60 30.16 -14.53
C MET A 472 17.12 30.56 -14.53
N ASP A 473 16.35 30.04 -15.49
CA ASP A 473 14.91 30.21 -15.52
C ASP A 473 14.25 29.51 -14.35
N SER A 474 13.22 30.09 -13.76
CA SER A 474 12.42 29.47 -12.71
C SER A 474 11.47 28.42 -13.26
N TYR A 475 11.00 28.60 -14.48
CA TYR A 475 10.04 27.71 -15.12
C TYR A 475 10.24 27.62 -16.63
N VAL A 476 9.75 26.54 -17.23
CA VAL A 476 9.68 26.34 -18.68
C VAL A 476 8.25 25.92 -19.03
N MET A 477 7.63 26.61 -19.97
CA MET A 477 6.27 26.33 -20.44
C MET A 477 6.30 26.01 -21.93
N LYS A 478 5.85 24.81 -22.31
CA LYS A 478 5.75 24.36 -23.71
C LYS A 478 4.33 23.93 -24.00
N ASN A 479 3.69 24.52 -24.98
CA ASN A 479 2.29 24.24 -25.34
C ASN A 479 1.34 24.35 -24.13
N VAL A 480 1.47 25.43 -23.34
CA VAL A 480 0.60 25.69 -22.19
C VAL A 480 -0.46 26.73 -22.59
N LYS A 481 -1.72 26.38 -22.39
CA LYS A 481 -2.88 27.25 -22.64
C LYS A 481 -3.53 27.65 -21.31
N ASN A 482 -4.25 28.77 -21.32
CA ASN A 482 -4.99 29.28 -20.18
C ASN A 482 -4.12 29.38 -18.90
N LEU A 483 -2.91 29.96 -19.04
CA LEU A 483 -1.95 30.14 -17.95
C LEU A 483 -2.30 31.40 -17.13
N ASN A 484 -2.37 31.26 -15.82
CA ASN A 484 -2.57 32.34 -14.88
C ASN A 484 -1.53 32.25 -13.73
N ILE A 485 -0.65 33.24 -13.62
CA ILE A 485 0.38 33.34 -12.58
C ILE A 485 0.11 34.56 -11.71
N LYS A 486 -0.10 34.36 -10.41
CA LYS A 486 -0.34 35.43 -9.43
C LYS A 486 0.55 35.28 -8.20
N ASN A 487 0.98 36.41 -7.62
CA ASN A 487 1.65 36.47 -6.31
C ASN A 487 2.87 35.53 -6.18
N SER A 488 3.53 35.21 -7.28
CA SER A 488 4.60 34.21 -7.34
C SER A 488 5.95 34.85 -7.67
N ASN A 489 7.07 34.26 -7.22
CA ASN A 489 8.41 34.75 -7.53
C ASN A 489 9.02 34.07 -8.78
N LEU A 490 8.18 33.62 -9.69
CA LEU A 490 8.60 32.96 -10.92
C LEU A 490 9.13 33.99 -11.93
N GLN A 491 10.33 33.77 -12.43
CA GLN A 491 11.01 34.65 -13.37
C GLN A 491 11.71 33.83 -14.44
N ASN A 492 11.65 34.32 -15.67
CA ASN A 492 12.48 33.84 -16.78
C ASN A 492 13.48 34.97 -17.18
N TYR A 493 14.65 34.55 -17.63
CA TYR A 493 15.71 35.44 -18.12
C TYR A 493 15.76 35.48 -19.63
#